data_e662ed7f2b3c4387191919c7132e31b5
#
_entry.id   e662ed7f2b3c4387191919c7132e31b5
#
_cell.length_a   1.000
_cell.length_b   1.000
_cell.length_c   1.000
_cell.angle_alpha   90.00
_cell.angle_beta   90.00
_cell.angle_gamma   90.00
#
_symmetry.space_group_name_H-M   'P 1'
#
loop_
_entity.id
_entity.type
_entity.pdbx_description
1 polymer ?
#
loop_
_entity_poly.entity_id
_entity_poly.type
_entity_poly.pdbx_seq_one_letter_code
_entity_poly.pdbx_strand_id
1 'polypeptide(L)'
;MYKFLIFFCLIFPLNGNDNLPTPTPKEDVIISGATIHPITSESFLGDLYITKGKISRLVKKSDSSKSKIVKPVKIINCEGLHVYPGMIASNSVLGLTEIRAVRATRDMIETGVINPNVRAEVAVNPDSELFPVTRSNGVLHALSVPQSNGLIAGRSALMSLDGWTWEDMVLKSSVGMHIRWPLVPDAEKATNSKQKEDLQKRSKNALTQLKKIKDSFLKARAYHKAREDKKVPDKTDLRWE
;
A
#
# COMPACT_ATOMS: atom_id res chain seq x y z
N MET A 1 33.62 -56.57 12.55
CA MET A 1 32.24 -56.40 12.01
C MET A 1 31.88 -54.94 12.07
N TYR A 2 32.12 -54.14 11.06
CA TYR A 2 31.75 -52.73 11.00
C TYR A 2 30.34 -52.63 10.45
N LYS A 3 29.40 -52.12 11.25
CA LYS A 3 28.05 -51.78 10.80
C LYS A 3 28.09 -50.45 10.07
N PHE A 4 27.94 -50.44 8.77
CA PHE A 4 27.72 -49.27 7.95
C PHE A 4 26.29 -48.73 8.24
N LEU A 5 26.19 -47.59 8.88
CA LEU A 5 24.93 -46.88 9.06
C LEU A 5 24.69 -46.06 7.79
N ILE A 6 23.84 -46.48 6.91
CA ILE A 6 23.43 -45.72 5.72
C ILE A 6 22.46 -44.65 6.21
N PHE A 7 22.93 -43.39 6.21
CA PHE A 7 22.09 -42.23 6.48
C PHE A 7 21.30 -41.92 5.20
N PHE A 8 20.04 -42.33 5.20
CA PHE A 8 19.10 -42.01 4.10
C PHE A 8 18.65 -40.56 4.27
N CYS A 9 19.33 -39.60 3.59
CA CYS A 9 18.91 -38.21 3.52
C CYS A 9 17.66 -38.14 2.65
N LEU A 10 16.48 -38.07 3.26
CA LEU A 10 15.22 -37.74 2.58
C LEU A 10 15.33 -36.27 2.11
N ILE A 11 15.64 -36.09 0.83
CA ILE A 11 15.56 -34.77 0.17
C ILE A 11 14.07 -34.51 -0.06
N PHE A 12 13.41 -33.86 0.92
CA PHE A 12 12.13 -33.25 0.64
C PHE A 12 12.35 -32.06 -0.31
N PRO A 13 11.58 -31.93 -1.39
CA PRO A 13 11.60 -30.70 -2.16
C PRO A 13 11.20 -29.55 -1.21
N LEU A 14 12.14 -28.69 -0.90
CA LEU A 14 11.85 -27.40 -0.25
C LEU A 14 11.02 -26.60 -1.27
N ASN A 15 9.71 -26.61 -1.10
CA ASN A 15 8.86 -25.68 -1.80
C ASN A 15 9.32 -24.27 -1.40
N GLY A 16 9.71 -23.48 -2.38
CA GLY A 16 10.14 -22.10 -2.15
C GLY A 16 9.05 -21.32 -1.43
N ASN A 17 9.46 -20.31 -0.66
CA ASN A 17 8.55 -19.41 0.00
C ASN A 17 7.75 -18.63 -1.05
N ASP A 18 6.43 -18.53 -0.88
CA ASP A 18 5.51 -17.78 -1.77
C ASP A 18 5.81 -16.27 -1.77
N ASN A 19 6.69 -15.82 -0.88
CA ASN A 19 7.19 -14.44 -0.80
C ASN A 19 8.30 -14.13 -1.82
N LEU A 20 8.80 -15.12 -2.56
CA LEU A 20 9.79 -14.85 -3.61
C LEU A 20 9.15 -13.97 -4.70
N PRO A 21 9.76 -12.81 -5.01
CA PRO A 21 9.24 -11.94 -6.05
C PRO A 21 9.22 -12.63 -7.41
N THR A 22 8.15 -12.35 -8.15
CA THR A 22 7.99 -12.90 -9.48
C THR A 22 9.07 -12.35 -10.42
N PRO A 23 9.85 -13.21 -11.10
CA PRO A 23 10.87 -12.75 -12.04
C PRO A 23 10.21 -11.95 -13.17
N THR A 24 10.84 -10.87 -13.58
CA THR A 24 10.37 -10.07 -14.72
C THR A 24 10.24 -10.96 -15.96
N PRO A 25 9.07 -10.98 -16.62
CA PRO A 25 8.87 -11.76 -17.82
C PRO A 25 9.90 -11.38 -18.91
N LYS A 26 10.63 -12.37 -19.42
CA LYS A 26 11.60 -12.16 -20.51
C LYS A 26 10.94 -12.06 -21.87
N GLU A 27 9.72 -12.54 -21.97
CA GLU A 27 8.94 -12.63 -23.21
C GLU A 27 7.70 -11.73 -23.12
N ASP A 28 7.24 -11.26 -24.25
CA ASP A 28 5.93 -10.63 -24.36
C ASP A 28 4.83 -11.68 -24.08
N VAL A 29 3.71 -11.23 -23.53
CA VAL A 29 2.59 -12.11 -23.17
C VAL A 29 1.33 -11.65 -23.89
N ILE A 30 0.56 -12.60 -24.40
CA ILE A 30 -0.79 -12.37 -24.90
C ILE A 30 -1.76 -13.17 -24.05
N ILE A 31 -2.73 -12.48 -23.46
CA ILE A 31 -3.91 -13.11 -22.83
C ILE A 31 -4.97 -13.12 -23.92
N SER A 32 -5.32 -14.31 -24.42
CA SER A 32 -6.18 -14.46 -25.58
C SER A 32 -7.55 -14.99 -25.24
N GLY A 33 -8.57 -14.48 -25.93
CA GLY A 33 -9.94 -14.97 -25.85
C GLY A 33 -10.71 -14.62 -24.58
N ALA A 34 -10.21 -13.69 -23.77
CA ALA A 34 -10.84 -13.30 -22.52
C ALA A 34 -11.95 -12.24 -22.68
N THR A 35 -12.87 -12.20 -21.73
CA THR A 35 -13.73 -11.02 -21.54
C THR A 35 -12.95 -10.00 -20.73
N ILE A 36 -12.54 -8.91 -21.36
CA ILE A 36 -11.72 -7.86 -20.78
C ILE A 36 -12.59 -6.75 -20.21
N HIS A 37 -12.34 -6.37 -18.94
CA HIS A 37 -13.06 -5.33 -18.19
C HIS A 37 -12.11 -4.14 -17.90
N PRO A 38 -12.02 -3.14 -18.81
CA PRO A 38 -11.08 -2.02 -18.61
C PRO A 38 -11.49 -1.05 -17.51
N ILE A 39 -12.69 -1.15 -16.95
CA ILE A 39 -13.33 -0.26 -15.95
C ILE A 39 -13.66 1.14 -16.52
N THR A 40 -12.77 1.71 -17.35
CA THR A 40 -12.96 3.05 -17.97
C THR A 40 -13.78 3.02 -19.26
N SER A 41 -14.10 1.85 -19.76
CA SER A 41 -14.93 1.62 -20.95
C SER A 41 -15.74 0.33 -20.79
N GLU A 42 -16.64 0.07 -21.76
CA GLU A 42 -17.42 -1.16 -21.78
C GLU A 42 -16.53 -2.41 -21.91
N SER A 43 -16.98 -3.50 -21.29
CA SER A 43 -16.32 -4.80 -21.38
C SER A 43 -16.45 -5.37 -22.79
N PHE A 44 -15.45 -6.10 -23.24
CA PHE A 44 -15.44 -6.72 -24.56
C PHE A 44 -14.68 -8.04 -24.57
N LEU A 45 -15.03 -8.91 -25.51
CA LEU A 45 -14.29 -10.14 -25.79
C LEU A 45 -13.11 -9.82 -26.70
N GLY A 46 -11.89 -10.26 -26.34
CA GLY A 46 -10.71 -9.97 -27.13
C GLY A 46 -9.40 -10.43 -26.50
N ASP A 47 -8.31 -9.82 -26.96
CA ASP A 47 -6.95 -10.15 -26.57
C ASP A 47 -6.27 -8.95 -25.90
N LEU A 48 -5.49 -9.23 -24.86
CA LEU A 48 -4.66 -8.27 -24.13
C LEU A 48 -3.19 -8.57 -24.42
N TYR A 49 -2.48 -7.58 -24.95
CA TYR A 49 -1.05 -7.68 -25.27
C TYR A 49 -0.23 -6.98 -24.20
N ILE A 50 0.74 -7.69 -23.65
CA ILE A 50 1.67 -7.20 -22.63
C ILE A 50 3.08 -7.26 -23.22
N THR A 51 3.73 -6.10 -23.31
CA THR A 51 5.09 -5.96 -23.82
C THR A 51 5.94 -5.29 -22.76
N LYS A 52 7.06 -5.91 -22.40
CA LYS A 52 7.96 -5.41 -21.33
C LYS A 52 7.20 -5.08 -20.01
N GLY A 53 6.30 -5.96 -19.62
CA GLY A 53 5.52 -5.81 -18.38
C GLY A 53 4.42 -4.72 -18.42
N LYS A 54 4.14 -4.12 -19.58
CA LYS A 54 3.10 -3.09 -19.72
C LYS A 54 2.06 -3.50 -20.76
N ILE A 55 0.81 -3.11 -20.52
CA ILE A 55 -0.25 -3.28 -21.51
C ILE A 55 0.09 -2.40 -22.71
N SER A 56 0.37 -3.05 -23.84
CA SER A 56 0.73 -2.35 -25.10
C SER A 56 -0.48 -2.18 -26.00
N ARG A 57 -1.43 -3.12 -25.98
CA ARG A 57 -2.60 -3.09 -26.84
C ARG A 57 -3.74 -3.94 -26.28
N LEU A 58 -4.97 -3.48 -26.54
CA LEU A 58 -6.22 -4.21 -26.37
C LEU A 58 -6.85 -4.40 -27.77
N VAL A 59 -7.25 -5.62 -28.11
CA VAL A 59 -7.82 -5.94 -29.42
C VAL A 59 -9.16 -6.62 -29.23
N LYS A 60 -10.23 -6.03 -29.76
CA LYS A 60 -11.55 -6.67 -29.75
C LYS A 60 -11.58 -7.83 -30.73
N LYS A 61 -12.31 -8.88 -30.43
CA LYS A 61 -12.46 -10.05 -31.31
C LYS A 61 -13.08 -9.66 -32.66
N SER A 62 -13.89 -8.60 -32.71
CA SER A 62 -14.45 -8.02 -33.94
C SER A 62 -13.39 -7.37 -34.84
N ASP A 63 -12.28 -6.87 -34.26
CA ASP A 63 -11.28 -6.08 -34.95
C ASP A 63 -10.03 -6.88 -35.33
N SER A 64 -10.13 -8.22 -35.33
CA SER A 64 -9.02 -9.16 -35.55
C SER A 64 -8.45 -9.07 -36.98
N SER A 65 -7.95 -7.91 -37.36
CA SER A 65 -6.96 -7.82 -38.41
C SER A 65 -5.70 -8.50 -37.91
N LYS A 66 -5.30 -9.60 -38.58
CA LYS A 66 -4.17 -10.48 -38.25
C LYS A 66 -2.93 -9.67 -37.92
N SER A 67 -2.70 -9.39 -36.65
CA SER A 67 -1.46 -8.80 -36.19
C SER A 67 -0.38 -9.87 -36.37
N LYS A 68 0.57 -9.67 -37.29
CA LYS A 68 1.75 -10.52 -37.39
C LYS A 68 2.51 -10.47 -36.07
N ILE A 69 2.46 -11.55 -35.32
CA ILE A 69 3.28 -11.75 -34.11
C ILE A 69 4.69 -12.10 -34.63
N VAL A 70 5.63 -11.17 -34.49
CA VAL A 70 6.98 -11.28 -35.08
C VAL A 70 8.03 -11.75 -34.06
N LYS A 71 7.66 -11.91 -32.77
CA LYS A 71 8.60 -12.25 -31.70
C LYS A 71 8.10 -13.47 -30.92
N PRO A 72 8.98 -14.18 -30.20
CA PRO A 72 8.55 -15.21 -29.27
C PRO A 72 7.62 -14.56 -28.23
N VAL A 73 6.41 -15.07 -28.12
CA VAL A 73 5.34 -14.56 -27.27
C VAL A 73 4.74 -15.73 -26.51
N LYS A 74 4.60 -15.57 -25.20
CA LYS A 74 3.84 -16.53 -24.39
C LYS A 74 2.35 -16.24 -24.56
N ILE A 75 1.59 -17.20 -25.11
CA ILE A 75 0.13 -17.06 -25.24
C ILE A 75 -0.52 -17.81 -24.08
N ILE A 76 -1.40 -17.11 -23.35
CA ILE A 76 -2.23 -17.68 -22.29
C ILE A 76 -3.68 -17.68 -22.81
N ASN A 77 -4.22 -18.87 -23.05
CA ASN A 77 -5.63 -19.00 -23.43
C ASN A 77 -6.51 -18.76 -22.22
N CYS A 78 -7.37 -17.76 -22.31
CA CYS A 78 -8.33 -17.36 -21.29
C CYS A 78 -9.77 -17.35 -21.83
N GLU A 79 -10.07 -18.19 -22.80
CA GLU A 79 -11.43 -18.31 -23.35
C GLU A 79 -12.42 -18.70 -22.25
N GLY A 80 -13.53 -17.94 -22.16
CA GLY A 80 -14.53 -18.08 -21.09
C GLY A 80 -14.13 -17.47 -19.75
N LEU A 81 -12.93 -16.93 -19.61
CA LEU A 81 -12.46 -16.24 -18.40
C LEU A 81 -12.60 -14.74 -18.51
N HIS A 82 -12.56 -14.07 -17.36
CA HIS A 82 -12.65 -12.63 -17.24
C HIS A 82 -11.32 -12.05 -16.77
N VAL A 83 -10.90 -10.94 -17.38
CA VAL A 83 -9.68 -10.20 -17.02
C VAL A 83 -10.06 -8.83 -16.48
N TYR A 84 -9.61 -8.54 -15.28
CA TYR A 84 -9.82 -7.27 -14.57
C TYR A 84 -8.47 -6.62 -14.25
N PRO A 85 -8.41 -5.29 -14.11
CA PRO A 85 -7.27 -4.64 -13.46
C PRO A 85 -7.13 -5.14 -12.02
N GLY A 86 -5.89 -5.25 -11.55
CA GLY A 86 -5.63 -5.58 -10.15
C GLY A 86 -6.26 -4.56 -9.21
N MET A 87 -6.83 -5.03 -8.11
CA MET A 87 -7.44 -4.17 -7.11
C MET A 87 -6.38 -3.44 -6.28
N ILE A 88 -6.77 -2.29 -5.74
CA ILE A 88 -5.95 -1.46 -4.84
C ILE A 88 -6.64 -1.38 -3.48
N ALA A 89 -5.98 -1.85 -2.42
CA ALA A 89 -6.43 -1.60 -1.06
C ALA A 89 -6.11 -0.15 -0.67
N SER A 90 -7.09 0.73 -0.70
CA SER A 90 -6.92 2.19 -0.56
C SER A 90 -6.64 2.67 0.87
N ASN A 91 -6.77 1.82 1.89
CA ASN A 91 -6.48 2.13 3.29
C ASN A 91 -6.12 0.84 4.01
N SER A 92 -4.85 0.55 4.13
CA SER A 92 -4.36 -0.71 4.63
C SER A 92 -3.15 -0.53 5.55
N VAL A 93 -2.94 -1.51 6.43
CA VAL A 93 -1.72 -1.68 7.22
C VAL A 93 -0.90 -2.89 6.76
N LEU A 94 -1.13 -3.36 5.54
CA LEU A 94 -0.36 -4.45 4.94
C LEU A 94 1.13 -4.12 4.95
N GLY A 95 1.93 -5.08 5.38
CA GLY A 95 3.36 -4.94 5.59
C GLY A 95 3.76 -4.18 6.85
N LEU A 96 2.84 -3.43 7.47
CA LEU A 96 3.08 -2.71 8.73
C LEU A 96 2.63 -3.50 9.97
N THR A 97 1.94 -4.61 9.79
CA THR A 97 1.43 -5.45 10.87
C THR A 97 1.19 -6.86 10.35
N GLU A 98 1.81 -7.85 11.01
CA GLU A 98 1.56 -9.26 10.71
C GLU A 98 0.46 -9.80 11.64
N ILE A 99 0.73 -9.89 12.94
CA ILE A 99 -0.20 -10.43 13.94
C ILE A 99 -0.61 -9.33 14.91
N ARG A 100 -1.84 -8.88 14.85
CA ARG A 100 -2.33 -7.77 15.68
C ARG A 100 -2.19 -8.01 17.20
N ALA A 101 -2.24 -9.26 17.64
CA ALA A 101 -2.06 -9.63 19.04
C ALA A 101 -0.59 -9.58 19.50
N VAL A 102 0.38 -9.61 18.58
CA VAL A 102 1.80 -9.63 18.89
C VAL A 102 2.40 -8.25 18.65
N ARG A 103 2.77 -7.54 19.74
CA ARG A 103 3.28 -6.18 19.65
C ARG A 103 4.53 -6.05 18.78
N ALA A 104 5.43 -7.02 18.82
CA ALA A 104 6.69 -7.02 18.06
C ALA A 104 6.50 -7.05 16.53
N THR A 105 5.31 -7.35 16.05
CA THR A 105 4.97 -7.39 14.61
C THR A 105 4.12 -6.20 14.16
N ARG A 106 4.04 -5.13 14.97
CA ARG A 106 3.19 -3.96 14.71
C ARG A 106 4.03 -2.70 14.59
N ASP A 107 4.35 -2.31 13.38
CA ASP A 107 5.11 -1.11 13.03
C ASP A 107 4.23 -0.01 12.40
N MET A 108 2.92 -0.15 12.54
CA MET A 108 1.96 0.80 11.99
C MET A 108 1.81 2.09 12.81
N ILE A 109 2.36 2.16 14.03
CA ILE A 109 2.19 3.29 14.94
C ILE A 109 3.54 3.76 15.46
N GLU A 110 3.85 5.04 15.21
CA GLU A 110 5.01 5.71 15.77
C GLU A 110 4.67 6.40 17.10
N THR A 111 5.70 6.60 17.94
CA THR A 111 5.58 7.35 19.18
C THR A 111 5.40 8.84 18.90
N GLY A 112 4.66 9.53 19.79
CA GLY A 112 4.40 10.96 19.66
C GLY A 112 2.99 11.29 19.19
N VAL A 113 2.67 12.58 19.24
CA VAL A 113 1.32 13.09 18.90
C VAL A 113 1.28 13.66 17.50
N ILE A 114 2.41 14.19 17.02
CA ILE A 114 2.54 14.88 15.73
C ILE A 114 3.81 14.37 15.05
N ASN A 115 3.64 13.51 14.04
CA ASN A 115 4.70 12.78 13.37
C ASN A 115 4.66 12.99 11.83
N PRO A 116 4.75 14.22 11.32
CA PRO A 116 4.63 14.49 9.88
C PRO A 116 5.78 13.90 9.06
N ASN A 117 6.94 13.68 9.69
CA ASN A 117 8.15 13.12 9.09
C ASN A 117 8.10 11.60 8.90
N VAL A 118 7.16 10.90 9.56
CA VAL A 118 7.06 9.45 9.44
C VAL A 118 6.63 9.06 8.03
N ARG A 119 7.31 8.06 7.48
CA ARG A 119 7.07 7.48 6.16
C ARG A 119 6.72 6.00 6.35
N ALA A 120 5.50 5.63 5.96
CA ALA A 120 4.99 4.27 6.19
C ALA A 120 5.81 3.21 5.46
N GLU A 121 6.30 3.52 4.25
CA GLU A 121 7.01 2.58 3.40
C GLU A 121 8.29 2.02 4.04
N VAL A 122 8.98 2.81 4.87
CA VAL A 122 10.23 2.40 5.53
C VAL A 122 10.02 1.28 6.56
N ALA A 123 8.80 1.21 7.11
CA ALA A 123 8.42 0.18 8.09
C ALA A 123 7.72 -1.04 7.46
N VAL A 124 7.59 -1.06 6.12
CA VAL A 124 6.98 -2.21 5.44
C VAL A 124 7.92 -3.41 5.50
N ASN A 125 7.40 -4.52 6.01
CA ASN A 125 8.07 -5.81 5.96
C ASN A 125 7.83 -6.46 4.58
N PRO A 126 8.84 -6.57 3.69
CA PRO A 126 8.65 -7.18 2.38
C PRO A 126 8.38 -8.69 2.44
N ASP A 127 8.78 -9.35 3.53
CA ASP A 127 8.56 -10.79 3.76
C ASP A 127 7.21 -11.09 4.42
N SER A 128 6.26 -10.15 4.37
CA SER A 128 4.93 -10.36 4.95
C SER A 128 4.18 -11.50 4.27
N GLU A 129 3.80 -12.52 5.05
CA GLU A 129 2.95 -13.63 4.60
C GLU A 129 1.56 -13.19 4.13
N LEU A 130 1.16 -11.97 4.46
CA LEU A 130 -0.10 -11.38 4.04
C LEU A 130 -0.07 -10.94 2.56
N PHE A 131 1.10 -10.70 1.98
CA PHE A 131 1.21 -10.26 0.59
C PHE A 131 0.79 -11.34 -0.41
N PRO A 132 1.33 -12.58 -0.39
CA PRO A 132 0.90 -13.61 -1.32
C PRO A 132 -0.59 -13.96 -1.15
N VAL A 133 -1.10 -14.00 0.08
CA VAL A 133 -2.53 -14.24 0.35
C VAL A 133 -3.39 -13.13 -0.25
N THR A 134 -2.96 -11.88 -0.12
CA THR A 134 -3.68 -10.73 -0.66
C THR A 134 -3.65 -10.70 -2.19
N ARG A 135 -2.48 -11.01 -2.79
CA ARG A 135 -2.32 -11.12 -4.25
C ARG A 135 -3.20 -12.21 -4.85
N SER A 136 -3.28 -13.38 -4.20
CA SER A 136 -4.11 -14.50 -4.68
C SER A 136 -5.60 -14.14 -4.76
N ASN A 137 -6.04 -13.11 -4.03
CA ASN A 137 -7.38 -12.56 -4.10
C ASN A 137 -7.52 -11.38 -5.07
N GLY A 138 -6.50 -11.12 -5.91
CA GLY A 138 -6.53 -10.10 -6.96
C GLY A 138 -6.21 -8.68 -6.50
N VAL A 139 -5.81 -8.47 -5.24
CA VAL A 139 -5.32 -7.17 -4.75
C VAL A 139 -3.82 -7.11 -4.99
N LEU A 140 -3.40 -6.30 -5.95
CA LEU A 140 -2.00 -6.21 -6.38
C LEU A 140 -1.25 -5.03 -5.78
N HIS A 141 -1.98 -4.04 -5.29
CA HIS A 141 -1.41 -2.83 -4.70
C HIS A 141 -2.11 -2.47 -3.40
N ALA A 142 -1.39 -1.83 -2.49
CA ALA A 142 -1.96 -1.31 -1.26
C ALA A 142 -1.42 0.09 -0.95
N LEU A 143 -2.29 0.97 -0.47
CA LEU A 143 -1.87 2.17 0.20
C LEU A 143 -1.59 1.80 1.66
N SER A 144 -0.30 1.66 1.99
CA SER A 144 0.15 1.42 3.36
C SER A 144 0.07 2.72 4.16
N VAL A 145 -0.83 2.71 5.14
CA VAL A 145 -1.23 3.91 5.90
C VAL A 145 -0.73 3.79 7.33
N PRO A 146 0.11 4.74 7.80
CA PRO A 146 0.52 4.76 9.20
C PRO A 146 -0.68 5.13 10.07
N GLN A 147 -0.78 4.48 11.23
CA GLN A 147 -1.77 4.80 12.24
C GLN A 147 -1.15 5.64 13.35
N SER A 148 -1.96 6.28 14.16
CA SER A 148 -1.50 7.07 15.29
C SER A 148 -2.49 7.01 16.45
N ASN A 149 -1.94 7.01 17.65
CA ASN A 149 -2.69 7.34 18.87
C ASN A 149 -2.74 8.86 19.12
N GLY A 150 -2.01 9.64 18.29
CA GLY A 150 -1.95 11.10 18.33
C GLY A 150 -2.81 11.77 17.26
N LEU A 151 -2.34 12.89 16.71
CA LEU A 151 -3.07 13.75 15.78
C LEU A 151 -2.58 13.63 14.34
N ILE A 152 -1.26 13.54 14.12
CA ILE A 152 -0.65 13.36 12.79
C ILE A 152 0.15 12.05 12.82
N ALA A 153 -0.23 11.12 11.97
CA ALA A 153 0.37 9.77 11.93
C ALA A 153 1.63 9.70 11.07
N GLY A 154 1.68 10.47 9.99
CA GLY A 154 2.74 10.41 8.99
C GLY A 154 2.20 10.31 7.58
N ARG A 155 3.07 9.94 6.65
CA ARG A 155 2.77 9.85 5.21
C ARG A 155 2.59 8.41 4.78
N SER A 156 1.55 8.17 3.99
CA SER A 156 1.30 6.87 3.37
C SER A 156 2.09 6.70 2.07
N ALA A 157 2.28 5.46 1.67
CA ALA A 157 2.89 5.11 0.39
C ALA A 157 2.03 4.08 -0.36
N LEU A 158 1.98 4.21 -1.68
CA LEU A 158 1.40 3.20 -2.55
C LEU A 158 2.47 2.15 -2.85
N MET A 159 2.17 0.90 -2.48
CA MET A 159 3.06 -0.24 -2.59
C MET A 159 2.54 -1.23 -3.63
N SER A 160 3.43 -1.79 -4.42
CA SER A 160 3.21 -3.09 -5.07
C SER A 160 3.31 -4.18 -3.99
N LEU A 161 2.47 -5.20 -4.06
CA LEU A 161 2.56 -6.32 -3.12
C LEU A 161 3.53 -7.41 -3.62
N ASP A 162 4.58 -6.99 -4.35
CA ASP A 162 5.61 -7.85 -4.91
C ASP A 162 6.94 -7.09 -5.01
N GLY A 163 8.03 -7.64 -4.50
CA GLY A 163 9.36 -7.03 -4.47
C GLY A 163 10.24 -7.64 -3.39
N TRP A 164 11.55 -7.46 -3.50
CA TRP A 164 12.54 -7.95 -2.53
C TRP A 164 12.69 -7.04 -1.31
N THR A 165 12.58 -5.74 -1.53
CA THR A 165 12.74 -4.73 -0.51
C THR A 165 11.57 -3.74 -0.56
N TRP A 166 11.38 -2.96 0.49
CA TRP A 166 10.33 -1.94 0.47
C TRP A 166 10.59 -0.89 -0.64
N GLU A 167 11.86 -0.62 -1.00
CA GLU A 167 12.23 0.27 -2.10
C GLU A 167 11.75 -0.26 -3.45
N ASP A 168 11.90 -1.57 -3.68
CA ASP A 168 11.40 -2.22 -4.92
C ASP A 168 9.87 -2.17 -4.99
N MET A 169 9.21 -2.25 -3.83
CA MET A 169 7.76 -2.28 -3.71
C MET A 169 7.11 -0.90 -3.83
N VAL A 170 7.82 0.19 -3.55
CA VAL A 170 7.26 1.54 -3.58
C VAL A 170 6.93 1.98 -5.00
N LEU A 171 5.65 2.14 -5.32
CA LEU A 171 5.18 2.76 -6.56
C LEU A 171 5.11 4.27 -6.44
N LYS A 172 4.69 4.78 -5.28
CA LYS A 172 4.64 6.21 -4.99
C LYS A 172 4.78 6.44 -3.49
N SER A 173 5.84 7.16 -3.13
CA SER A 173 6.07 7.65 -1.76
C SER A 173 5.21 8.88 -1.46
N SER A 174 4.94 9.12 -0.18
CA SER A 174 4.28 10.35 0.30
C SER A 174 2.97 10.67 -0.44
N VAL A 175 2.09 9.68 -0.58
CA VAL A 175 0.80 9.85 -1.27
C VAL A 175 -0.11 10.81 -0.53
N GLY A 176 -0.14 10.76 0.80
CA GLY A 176 -0.92 11.65 1.64
C GLY A 176 -0.45 11.64 3.09
N MET A 177 -0.67 12.74 3.79
CA MET A 177 -0.47 12.85 5.23
C MET A 177 -1.74 12.46 5.96
N HIS A 178 -1.62 11.56 6.93
CA HIS A 178 -2.76 11.02 7.68
C HIS A 178 -2.94 11.77 8.98
N ILE A 179 -4.13 12.37 9.13
CA ILE A 179 -4.52 13.17 10.28
C ILE A 179 -5.72 12.51 10.94
N ARG A 180 -5.62 12.26 12.24
CA ARG A 180 -6.76 11.86 13.06
C ARG A 180 -7.53 13.10 13.48
N TRP A 181 -8.61 13.38 12.77
CA TRP A 181 -9.41 14.55 13.03
C TRP A 181 -10.22 14.39 14.32
N PRO A 182 -10.08 15.28 15.32
CA PRO A 182 -10.84 15.20 16.56
C PRO A 182 -12.32 15.47 16.33
N LEU A 183 -13.16 14.58 16.81
CA LEU A 183 -14.60 14.79 16.81
C LEU A 183 -14.97 15.71 17.98
N VAL A 184 -15.63 16.84 17.67
CA VAL A 184 -16.15 17.76 18.67
C VAL A 184 -17.59 17.35 18.97
N PRO A 185 -17.87 16.78 20.15
CA PRO A 185 -19.22 16.37 20.49
C PRO A 185 -20.08 17.60 20.82
N ASP A 186 -21.37 17.49 20.49
CA ASP A 186 -22.36 18.48 20.81
C ASP A 186 -22.92 18.22 22.23
N ALA A 187 -22.62 19.10 23.16
CA ALA A 187 -23.04 19.00 24.55
C ALA A 187 -24.55 19.29 24.77
N GLU A 188 -25.22 19.91 23.78
CA GLU A 188 -26.65 20.16 23.88
C GLU A 188 -27.50 18.89 23.66
N LYS A 189 -26.90 17.86 23.06
CA LYS A 189 -27.53 16.56 22.88
C LYS A 189 -27.51 15.66 24.12
N ALA A 190 -27.05 16.20 25.26
CA ALA A 190 -27.03 15.46 26.51
C ALA A 190 -28.44 15.22 27.08
N THR A 191 -28.69 14.01 27.59
CA THR A 191 -29.95 13.61 28.20
C THR A 191 -30.00 13.89 29.70
N ASN A 192 -28.83 14.12 30.34
CA ASN A 192 -28.73 14.43 31.76
C ASN A 192 -27.49 15.27 32.07
N SER A 193 -27.44 15.86 33.27
CA SER A 193 -26.38 16.78 33.69
C SER A 193 -24.99 16.16 33.65
N LYS A 194 -24.84 14.91 34.08
CA LYS A 194 -23.55 14.19 34.08
C LYS A 194 -23.03 13.97 32.66
N GLN A 195 -23.90 13.59 31.74
CA GLN A 195 -23.58 13.44 30.32
C GLN A 195 -23.20 14.78 29.69
N LYS A 196 -23.89 15.86 30.06
CA LYS A 196 -23.59 17.22 29.57
C LYS A 196 -22.16 17.63 29.98
N GLU A 197 -21.79 17.42 31.23
CA GLU A 197 -20.46 17.73 31.75
C GLU A 197 -19.36 16.92 31.01
N ASP A 198 -19.57 15.61 30.82
CA ASP A 198 -18.64 14.73 30.06
C ASP A 198 -18.47 15.23 28.62
N LEU A 199 -19.57 15.52 27.91
CA LEU A 199 -19.54 16.02 26.54
C LEU A 199 -18.84 17.38 26.45
N GLN A 200 -19.05 18.29 27.41
CA GLN A 200 -18.35 19.57 27.48
C GLN A 200 -16.83 19.38 27.63
N LYS A 201 -16.41 18.48 28.52
CA LYS A 201 -14.99 18.16 28.72
C LYS A 201 -14.37 17.57 27.44
N ARG A 202 -15.06 16.64 26.78
CA ARG A 202 -14.61 16.05 25.52
C ARG A 202 -14.55 17.09 24.41
N SER A 203 -15.52 17.99 24.30
CA SER A 203 -15.53 19.10 23.34
C SER A 203 -14.33 20.02 23.55
N LYS A 204 -14.04 20.44 24.79
CA LYS A 204 -12.88 21.26 25.12
C LYS A 204 -11.56 20.58 24.74
N ASN A 205 -11.43 19.28 25.02
CA ASN A 205 -10.26 18.51 24.59
C ASN A 205 -10.11 18.45 23.07
N ALA A 206 -11.21 18.20 22.34
CA ALA A 206 -11.20 18.14 20.88
C ALA A 206 -10.80 19.50 20.28
N LEU A 207 -11.32 20.61 20.78
CA LEU A 207 -10.93 21.95 20.35
C LEU A 207 -9.45 22.24 20.61
N THR A 208 -8.91 21.79 21.75
CA THR A 208 -7.47 21.89 22.05
C THR A 208 -6.63 21.09 21.06
N GLN A 209 -7.08 19.87 20.67
CA GLN A 209 -6.42 19.06 19.67
C GLN A 209 -6.47 19.71 18.27
N LEU A 210 -7.60 20.27 17.88
CA LEU A 210 -7.74 21.01 16.62
C LEU A 210 -6.78 22.20 16.56
N LYS A 211 -6.65 22.94 17.67
CA LYS A 211 -5.68 24.03 17.79
C LYS A 211 -4.25 23.51 17.56
N LYS A 212 -3.86 22.39 18.18
CA LYS A 212 -2.54 21.79 17.99
C LYS A 212 -2.27 21.42 16.51
N ILE A 213 -3.28 20.84 15.81
CA ILE A 213 -3.16 20.56 14.38
C ILE A 213 -2.92 21.86 13.61
N LYS A 214 -3.78 22.87 13.82
CA LYS A 214 -3.65 24.18 13.15
C LYS A 214 -2.29 24.81 13.40
N ASP A 215 -1.83 24.84 14.65
CA ASP A 215 -0.54 25.41 15.02
C ASP A 215 0.64 24.68 14.35
N SER A 216 0.53 23.36 14.16
CA SER A 216 1.54 22.56 13.44
C SER A 216 1.64 22.97 11.97
N PHE A 217 0.52 23.14 11.29
CA PHE A 217 0.51 23.61 9.90
C PHE A 217 1.02 25.06 9.77
N LEU A 218 0.69 25.92 10.73
CA LEU A 218 1.22 27.29 10.72
C LEU A 218 2.74 27.32 10.92
N LYS A 219 3.28 26.46 11.80
CA LYS A 219 4.73 26.31 11.99
C LYS A 219 5.42 25.77 10.73
N ALA A 220 4.85 24.72 10.12
CA ALA A 220 5.37 24.17 8.87
C ALA A 220 5.39 25.22 7.75
N ARG A 221 4.32 25.99 7.61
CA ARG A 221 4.23 27.10 6.63
C ARG A 221 5.26 28.18 6.89
N ALA A 222 5.45 28.57 8.16
CA ALA A 222 6.46 29.56 8.54
C ALA A 222 7.88 29.06 8.24
N TYR A 223 8.16 27.78 8.54
CA TYR A 223 9.43 27.15 8.24
C TYR A 223 9.70 27.10 6.72
N HIS A 224 8.72 26.67 5.93
CA HIS A 224 8.83 26.67 4.47
C HIS A 224 9.16 28.05 3.90
N LYS A 225 8.43 29.08 4.33
CA LYS A 225 8.70 30.46 3.92
C LYS A 225 10.09 30.94 4.33
N ALA A 226 10.52 30.62 5.56
CA ALA A 226 11.86 30.99 6.02
C ALA A 226 12.98 30.30 5.21
N ARG A 227 12.76 29.07 4.74
CA ARG A 227 13.67 28.37 3.84
C ARG A 227 13.73 29.03 2.45
N GLU A 228 12.59 29.36 1.87
CA GLU A 228 12.54 30.10 0.60
C GLU A 228 13.32 31.43 0.69
N ASP A 229 13.18 32.15 1.79
CA ASP A 229 13.89 33.39 2.05
C ASP A 229 15.38 33.21 2.42
N LYS A 230 15.91 31.96 2.43
CA LYS A 230 17.29 31.61 2.86
C LYS A 230 17.65 32.12 4.27
N LYS A 231 16.67 32.25 5.15
CA LYS A 231 16.85 32.75 6.54
C LYS A 231 17.02 31.61 7.56
N VAL A 232 17.02 30.36 7.14
CA VAL A 232 17.20 29.18 8.00
C VAL A 232 18.60 28.62 7.77
N PRO A 233 19.33 28.19 8.82
CA PRO A 233 20.58 27.46 8.68
C PRO A 233 20.42 26.22 7.79
N ASP A 234 21.50 25.77 7.15
CA ASP A 234 21.52 24.61 6.23
C ASP A 234 21.05 23.29 6.86
N LYS A 235 20.91 23.22 8.18
CA LYS A 235 20.36 22.05 8.86
C LYS A 235 18.84 22.01 8.70
N THR A 236 18.41 21.06 7.91
CA THR A 236 17.01 20.76 7.69
C THR A 236 16.37 20.16 8.95
N ASP A 237 15.25 20.70 9.39
CA ASP A 237 14.42 20.08 10.43
C ASP A 237 13.40 19.16 9.77
N LEU A 238 13.70 17.84 9.76
CA LEU A 238 12.87 16.81 9.14
C LEU A 238 11.42 16.76 9.62
N ARG A 239 11.12 17.38 10.76
CA ARG A 239 9.74 17.44 11.26
C ARG A 239 8.87 18.38 10.42
N TRP A 240 9.46 19.29 9.66
CA TRP A 240 8.74 20.31 8.89
C TRP A 240 8.93 20.20 7.38
N GLU A 241 9.72 19.25 6.93
CA GLU A 241 9.86 18.84 5.53
C GLU A 241 8.78 17.82 5.13
#